data_e18f6671619fa233c65c66eaaba012e0
#
_entry.id   e18f6671619fa233c65c66eaaba012e0
#
_cell.length_a   1.000
_cell.length_b   1.000
_cell.length_c   1.000
_cell.angle_alpha   90.00
_cell.angle_beta   90.00
_cell.angle_gamma   90.00
#
_symmetry.space_group_name_H-M   'P 1'
#
loop_
_entity.id
_entity.type
_entity.pdbx_description
1 polymer ?
#
loop_
_entity_poly.entity_id
_entity_poly.type
_entity_poly.pdbx_seq_one_letter_code
_entity_poly.pdbx_strand_id
1 'polypeptide(L)'
;GYWNPAGLVGIKNNPELNLMHAEYFAGIGKYDFASVAFPTTNNKRTFAITGLRFAVDDIMNTLFLVEPDGSINYNNIQAFSSADYAFIFSLAQKLKESSNKNIHFGINAKVIHRSVGKFAKAWGFGLDAGVQIYQGKWKFGIAGRDITTTFNTWSFTFTEKEKEVLYLTNNE
;
A
#
# COMPACT_ATOMS: atom_id res chain seq x y z
N GLY A 1 -6.14 8.21 -8.45
CA GLY A 1 -6.65 6.86 -8.21
C GLY A 1 -6.62 6.45 -6.75
N TYR A 2 -5.53 6.76 -6.04
CA TYR A 2 -5.30 6.28 -4.66
C TYR A 2 -6.38 6.71 -3.65
N TRP A 3 -6.80 7.97 -3.62
CA TRP A 3 -7.81 8.47 -2.66
C TRP A 3 -9.23 8.14 -3.06
N ASN A 4 -9.57 8.39 -4.31
CA ASN A 4 -10.86 8.08 -4.89
C ASN A 4 -10.66 7.74 -6.38
N PRO A 5 -10.87 6.49 -6.81
CA PRO A 5 -10.64 6.10 -8.20
C PRO A 5 -11.50 6.89 -9.19
N ALA A 6 -12.70 7.33 -8.81
CA ALA A 6 -13.56 8.13 -9.70
C ALA A 6 -12.93 9.47 -10.12
N GLY A 7 -11.97 9.99 -9.34
CA GLY A 7 -11.24 11.23 -9.65
C GLY A 7 -10.33 11.14 -10.87
N LEU A 8 -9.92 9.94 -11.28
CA LEU A 8 -9.09 9.73 -12.47
C LEU A 8 -9.74 10.23 -13.77
N VAL A 9 -11.05 10.31 -13.85
CA VAL A 9 -11.78 10.87 -14.99
C VAL A 9 -11.43 12.35 -15.24
N GLY A 10 -10.85 13.03 -14.24
CA GLY A 10 -10.36 14.40 -14.38
C GLY A 10 -9.15 14.53 -15.32
N ILE A 11 -8.39 13.45 -15.51
CA ILE A 11 -7.25 13.39 -16.44
C ILE A 11 -7.78 13.29 -17.85
N LYS A 12 -7.36 14.22 -18.73
CA LYS A 12 -7.87 14.34 -20.09
C LYS A 12 -6.71 14.48 -21.08
N ASN A 13 -6.93 13.98 -22.29
CA ASN A 13 -6.09 14.12 -23.48
C ASN A 13 -4.75 13.37 -23.40
N ASN A 14 -3.93 13.60 -22.38
CA ASN A 14 -2.58 13.04 -22.29
C ASN A 14 -2.43 12.13 -21.08
N PRO A 15 -1.56 11.12 -21.13
CA PRO A 15 -1.15 10.38 -19.95
C PRO A 15 -0.52 11.30 -18.90
N GLU A 16 -0.74 10.97 -17.63
CA GLU A 16 -0.17 11.68 -16.49
C GLU A 16 0.72 10.73 -15.67
N LEU A 17 1.94 11.18 -15.39
CA LEU A 17 2.89 10.49 -14.50
C LEU A 17 3.03 11.30 -13.22
N ASN A 18 2.88 10.63 -12.08
CA ASN A 18 3.11 11.18 -10.77
C ASN A 18 4.15 10.35 -10.03
N LEU A 19 5.17 11.02 -9.51
CA LEU A 19 6.23 10.42 -8.69
C LEU A 19 6.32 11.17 -7.38
N MET A 20 6.50 10.47 -6.27
CA MET A 20 6.73 11.06 -4.96
C MET A 20 7.67 10.18 -4.16
N HIS A 21 8.61 10.82 -3.48
CA HIS A 21 9.41 10.23 -2.42
C HIS A 21 9.24 11.07 -1.16
N ALA A 22 9.05 10.43 -0.02
CA ALA A 22 8.98 11.09 1.26
C ALA A 22 9.71 10.28 2.32
N GLU A 23 10.45 10.97 3.16
CA GLU A 23 11.14 10.40 4.31
C GLU A 23 10.46 10.88 5.59
N TYR A 24 10.22 9.97 6.51
CA TYR A 24 9.62 10.22 7.81
C TYR A 24 10.60 9.88 8.92
N PHE A 25 10.53 10.63 10.03
CA PHE A 25 11.33 10.36 11.22
C PHE A 25 12.83 10.31 10.93
N ALA A 26 13.36 11.38 10.28
CA ALA A 26 14.77 11.49 9.91
C ALA A 26 15.29 10.32 9.02
N GLY A 27 14.47 9.86 8.07
CA GLY A 27 14.86 8.83 7.11
C GLY A 27 14.61 7.38 7.56
N ILE A 28 14.07 7.17 8.76
CA ILE A 28 13.74 5.83 9.24
C ILE A 28 12.63 5.19 8.38
N GLY A 29 11.55 5.94 8.11
CA GLY A 29 10.47 5.50 7.26
C GLY A 29 10.58 6.13 5.87
N LYS A 30 10.61 5.32 4.83
CA LYS A 30 10.69 5.76 3.43
C LYS A 30 9.41 5.40 2.70
N TYR A 31 8.81 6.38 2.04
CA TYR A 31 7.59 6.20 1.26
C TYR A 31 7.83 6.60 -0.17
N ASP A 32 7.67 5.64 -1.07
CA ASP A 32 7.80 5.82 -2.51
C ASP A 32 6.44 5.63 -3.18
N PHE A 33 6.10 6.51 -4.09
CA PHE A 33 4.87 6.46 -4.86
C PHE A 33 5.18 6.73 -6.33
N ALA A 34 4.65 5.88 -7.20
CA ALA A 34 4.68 6.08 -8.64
C ALA A 34 3.31 5.74 -9.22
N SER A 35 2.75 6.61 -10.05
CA SER A 35 1.47 6.37 -10.70
C SER A 35 1.47 6.90 -12.12
N VAL A 36 0.98 6.10 -13.04
CA VAL A 36 0.74 6.51 -14.42
C VAL A 36 -0.73 6.29 -14.75
N ALA A 37 -1.35 7.29 -15.37
CA ALA A 37 -2.75 7.26 -15.78
C ALA A 37 -2.91 7.54 -17.27
N PHE A 38 -3.79 6.78 -17.91
CA PHE A 38 -4.03 6.79 -19.34
C PHE A 38 -5.50 7.08 -19.61
N PRO A 39 -5.88 8.31 -20.02
CA PRO A 39 -7.23 8.58 -20.48
C PRO A 39 -7.47 7.92 -21.86
N THR A 40 -8.68 7.44 -22.07
CA THR A 40 -9.09 6.97 -23.41
C THR A 40 -9.30 8.16 -24.36
N THR A 41 -9.16 7.93 -25.67
CA THR A 41 -9.28 8.96 -26.72
C THR A 41 -10.59 9.77 -26.63
N ASN A 42 -11.68 9.15 -26.18
CA ASN A 42 -12.97 9.82 -26.01
C ASN A 42 -13.13 10.48 -24.63
N ASN A 43 -12.12 10.44 -23.77
CA ASN A 43 -12.11 10.97 -22.39
C ASN A 43 -13.27 10.45 -21.50
N LYS A 44 -13.86 9.31 -21.85
CA LYS A 44 -14.93 8.69 -21.04
C LYS A 44 -14.41 7.76 -19.96
N ARG A 45 -13.21 7.21 -20.18
CA ARG A 45 -12.56 6.27 -19.23
C ARG A 45 -11.12 6.68 -19.00
N THR A 46 -10.60 6.32 -17.84
CA THR A 46 -9.19 6.46 -17.50
C THR A 46 -8.74 5.21 -16.77
N PHE A 47 -7.65 4.64 -17.25
CA PHE A 47 -6.94 3.54 -16.58
C PHE A 47 -5.75 4.11 -15.84
N ALA A 48 -5.39 3.53 -14.69
CA ALA A 48 -4.14 3.88 -14.04
C ALA A 48 -3.49 2.67 -13.38
N ILE A 49 -2.17 2.73 -13.29
CA ILE A 49 -1.36 1.77 -12.52
C ILE A 49 -0.58 2.60 -11.51
N THR A 50 -0.66 2.18 -10.25
CA THR A 50 0.02 2.84 -9.14
C THR A 50 0.84 1.82 -8.38
N GLY A 51 2.12 2.13 -8.13
CA GLY A 51 3.00 1.41 -7.23
C GLY A 51 3.26 2.24 -5.98
N LEU A 52 3.22 1.59 -4.83
CA LEU A 52 3.51 2.16 -3.52
C LEU A 52 4.55 1.27 -2.84
N ARG A 53 5.49 1.90 -2.14
CA ARG A 53 6.39 1.22 -1.22
C ARG A 53 6.48 2.02 0.06
N PHE A 54 6.30 1.37 1.19
CA PHE A 54 6.67 1.91 2.50
C PHE A 54 7.70 0.97 3.11
N ALA A 55 8.84 1.51 3.54
CA ALA A 55 9.90 0.70 4.12
C ALA A 55 10.48 1.36 5.37
N VAL A 56 10.89 0.52 6.29
CA VAL A 56 11.68 0.86 7.47
C VAL A 56 12.94 0.01 7.42
N ASP A 57 14.08 0.67 7.35
CA ASP A 57 15.38 0.02 7.32
C ASP A 57 16.02 0.00 8.73
N ASP A 58 17.09 -0.78 8.87
CA ASP A 58 17.94 -0.83 10.08
C ASP A 58 17.19 -1.14 11.39
N ILE A 59 16.18 -2.01 11.33
CA ILE A 59 15.50 -2.53 12.51
C ILE A 59 16.44 -3.50 13.22
N MET A 60 16.79 -3.22 14.45
CA MET A 60 17.71 -4.07 15.24
C MET A 60 17.00 -5.33 15.71
N ASN A 61 17.51 -6.49 15.30
CA ASN A 61 17.12 -7.78 15.82
C ASN A 61 17.97 -8.11 17.04
N THR A 62 17.34 -8.19 18.21
CA THR A 62 17.97 -8.47 19.50
C THR A 62 17.59 -9.83 20.05
N LEU A 63 17.04 -10.74 19.26
CA LEU A 63 16.60 -12.08 19.69
C LEU A 63 17.71 -12.90 20.37
N PHE A 64 18.95 -12.72 19.93
CA PHE A 64 20.11 -13.43 20.47
C PHE A 64 21.06 -12.52 21.23
N LEU A 65 20.57 -11.39 21.76
CA LEU A 65 21.37 -10.44 22.52
C LEU A 65 21.91 -11.06 23.83
N VAL A 66 21.09 -11.87 24.49
CA VAL A 66 21.45 -12.57 25.73
C VAL A 66 21.89 -13.98 25.39
N GLU A 67 23.09 -14.33 25.78
CA GLU A 67 23.66 -15.68 25.65
C GLU A 67 23.08 -16.65 26.71
N PRO A 68 23.17 -17.98 26.51
CA PRO A 68 22.64 -18.95 27.46
C PRO A 68 23.24 -18.86 28.88
N ASP A 69 24.41 -18.26 29.03
CA ASP A 69 25.08 -18.00 30.33
C ASP A 69 24.60 -16.71 31.01
N GLY A 70 23.66 -15.98 30.40
CA GLY A 70 23.12 -14.69 30.86
C GLY A 70 23.98 -13.48 30.51
N SER A 71 25.07 -13.64 29.78
CA SER A 71 25.90 -12.53 29.34
C SER A 71 25.25 -11.80 28.13
N ILE A 72 25.53 -10.50 27.99
CA ILE A 72 25.03 -9.67 26.88
C ILE A 72 26.11 -9.60 25.79
N ASN A 73 25.76 -10.06 24.60
CA ASN A 73 26.65 -10.03 23.44
C ASN A 73 26.08 -9.14 22.32
N TYR A 74 26.57 -7.90 22.25
CA TYR A 74 26.14 -6.93 21.23
C TYR A 74 26.51 -7.33 19.79
N ASN A 75 27.47 -8.26 19.59
CA ASN A 75 27.83 -8.74 18.26
C ASN A 75 26.72 -9.59 17.61
N ASN A 76 25.76 -10.05 18.41
CA ASN A 76 24.61 -10.82 17.94
C ASN A 76 23.48 -9.93 17.39
N ILE A 77 23.60 -8.62 17.50
CA ILE A 77 22.63 -7.68 16.92
C ILE A 77 22.78 -7.69 15.41
N GLN A 78 21.70 -8.01 14.70
CA GLN A 78 21.62 -7.98 13.26
C GLN A 78 20.50 -7.02 12.82
N ALA A 79 20.80 -6.12 11.88
CA ALA A 79 19.79 -5.26 11.33
C ALA A 79 18.97 -6.02 10.25
N PHE A 80 17.68 -5.71 10.16
CA PHE A 80 16.81 -6.15 9.08
C PHE A 80 15.89 -5.01 8.63
N SER A 81 15.28 -5.14 7.46
CA SER A 81 14.33 -4.16 6.93
C SER A 81 12.93 -4.77 6.87
N SER A 82 11.92 -3.91 7.04
CA SER A 82 10.52 -4.23 6.78
C SER A 82 10.02 -3.37 5.62
N ALA A 83 9.30 -3.97 4.69
CA ALA A 83 8.75 -3.22 3.55
C ALA A 83 7.36 -3.73 3.15
N ASP A 84 6.48 -2.79 2.90
CA ASP A 84 5.15 -2.99 2.34
C ASP A 84 5.11 -2.44 0.92
N TYR A 85 4.66 -3.25 -0.01
CA TYR A 85 4.45 -2.89 -1.42
C TYR A 85 2.96 -3.00 -1.75
N ALA A 86 2.44 -2.05 -2.50
CA ALA A 86 1.09 -2.16 -3.04
C ALA A 86 1.08 -1.79 -4.53
N PHE A 87 0.47 -2.63 -5.34
CA PHE A 87 0.20 -2.39 -6.74
C PHE A 87 -1.30 -2.22 -6.93
N ILE A 88 -1.72 -1.09 -7.50
CA ILE A 88 -3.12 -0.73 -7.64
C ILE A 88 -3.43 -0.52 -9.12
N PHE A 89 -4.38 -1.30 -9.62
CA PHE A 89 -4.95 -1.16 -10.96
C PHE A 89 -6.29 -0.43 -10.84
N SER A 90 -6.40 0.71 -11.49
CA SER A 90 -7.54 1.61 -11.39
C SER A 90 -8.26 1.74 -12.71
N LEU A 91 -9.59 1.75 -12.65
CA LEU A 91 -10.45 2.10 -13.76
C LEU A 91 -11.47 3.14 -13.30
N ALA A 92 -11.57 4.23 -14.02
CA ALA A 92 -12.60 5.25 -13.81
C ALA A 92 -13.40 5.48 -15.08
N GLN A 93 -14.68 5.80 -14.92
CA GLN A 93 -15.61 6.03 -16.02
C GLN A 93 -16.59 7.15 -15.69
N LYS A 94 -16.89 7.98 -16.71
CA LYS A 94 -18.04 8.88 -16.69
C LYS A 94 -19.32 8.07 -16.90
N LEU A 95 -20.21 8.06 -15.91
CA LEU A 95 -21.52 7.42 -16.03
C LEU A 95 -22.57 8.36 -16.64
N LYS A 96 -22.52 9.63 -16.24
CA LYS A 96 -23.42 10.66 -16.76
C LYS A 96 -22.64 11.95 -16.98
N GLU A 97 -22.84 12.56 -18.13
CA GLU A 97 -22.29 13.87 -18.48
C GLU A 97 -23.43 14.74 -19.03
N SER A 98 -23.80 15.77 -18.30
CA SER A 98 -24.84 16.73 -18.64
C SER A 98 -24.38 18.13 -18.23
N SER A 99 -24.96 19.17 -18.83
CA SER A 99 -24.61 20.55 -18.53
C SER A 99 -24.71 20.93 -17.05
N ASN A 100 -25.59 20.30 -16.28
CA ASN A 100 -25.79 20.60 -14.85
C ASN A 100 -25.37 19.47 -13.90
N LYS A 101 -25.12 18.24 -14.37
CA LYS A 101 -24.79 17.11 -13.50
C LYS A 101 -23.85 16.10 -14.18
N ASN A 102 -22.69 15.88 -13.58
CA ASN A 102 -21.74 14.86 -14.00
C ASN A 102 -21.58 13.82 -12.90
N ILE A 103 -21.61 12.53 -13.25
CA ILE A 103 -21.42 11.43 -12.31
C ILE A 103 -20.25 10.58 -12.83
N HIS A 104 -19.25 10.42 -11.98
CA HIS A 104 -18.08 9.60 -12.22
C HIS A 104 -18.07 8.44 -11.26
N PHE A 105 -17.65 7.28 -11.74
CA PHE A 105 -17.44 6.06 -10.96
C PHE A 105 -16.03 5.56 -11.17
N GLY A 106 -15.46 4.91 -10.18
CA GLY A 106 -14.15 4.29 -10.28
C GLY A 106 -14.01 3.10 -9.37
N ILE A 107 -13.15 2.17 -9.76
CA ILE A 107 -12.77 0.99 -8.99
C ILE A 107 -11.26 0.85 -8.98
N ASN A 108 -10.73 0.26 -7.90
CA ASN A 108 -9.36 -0.21 -7.79
C ASN A 108 -9.36 -1.71 -7.48
N ALA A 109 -8.44 -2.42 -8.12
CA ALA A 109 -8.01 -3.74 -7.67
C ALA A 109 -6.58 -3.59 -7.16
N LYS A 110 -6.28 -4.09 -5.96
CA LYS A 110 -4.96 -3.95 -5.35
C LYS A 110 -4.38 -5.27 -4.91
N VAL A 111 -3.07 -5.40 -5.13
CA VAL A 111 -2.24 -6.49 -4.66
C VAL A 111 -1.24 -5.89 -3.68
N ILE A 112 -1.16 -6.47 -2.49
CA ILE A 112 -0.27 -6.01 -1.43
C ILE A 112 0.72 -7.13 -1.14
N HIS A 113 2.00 -6.77 -1.07
CA HIS A 113 3.06 -7.66 -0.62
C HIS A 113 3.76 -7.02 0.57
N ARG A 114 3.82 -7.75 1.66
CA ARG A 114 4.47 -7.33 2.90
C ARG A 114 5.64 -8.25 3.21
N SER A 115 6.78 -7.70 3.59
CA SER A 115 7.98 -8.44 3.97
C SER A 115 8.54 -7.88 5.27
N VAL A 116 8.79 -8.74 6.24
CA VAL A 116 9.39 -8.40 7.54
C VAL A 116 10.70 -9.19 7.67
N GLY A 117 11.78 -8.59 7.20
CA GLY A 117 13.08 -9.26 7.11
C GLY A 117 13.00 -10.63 6.44
N LYS A 118 13.66 -11.61 7.06
CA LYS A 118 13.55 -13.04 6.69
C LYS A 118 12.42 -13.78 7.42
N PHE A 119 11.76 -13.13 8.41
CA PHE A 119 10.89 -13.79 9.38
C PHE A 119 9.48 -14.05 8.84
N ALA A 120 8.93 -13.08 8.08
CA ALA A 120 7.56 -13.18 7.62
C ALA A 120 7.35 -12.48 6.27
N LYS A 121 6.45 -13.05 5.47
CA LYS A 121 5.94 -12.46 4.24
C LYS A 121 4.43 -12.62 4.19
N ALA A 122 3.76 -11.64 3.60
CA ALA A 122 2.32 -11.74 3.36
C ALA A 122 1.97 -11.25 1.96
N TRP A 123 0.92 -11.84 1.42
CA TRP A 123 0.25 -11.37 0.23
C TRP A 123 -1.19 -11.02 0.57
N GLY A 124 -1.67 -9.91 0.02
CA GLY A 124 -3.03 -9.43 0.23
C GLY A 124 -3.66 -8.96 -1.07
N PHE A 125 -4.98 -9.06 -1.13
CA PHE A 125 -5.79 -8.58 -2.24
C PHE A 125 -6.96 -7.77 -1.70
N GLY A 126 -7.32 -6.68 -2.36
CA GLY A 126 -8.44 -5.85 -1.95
C GLY A 126 -9.04 -5.10 -3.14
N LEU A 127 -10.29 -4.66 -2.96
CA LEU A 127 -11.00 -3.83 -3.91
C LEU A 127 -11.45 -2.54 -3.24
N ASP A 128 -11.36 -1.44 -3.98
CA ASP A 128 -11.94 -0.16 -3.60
C ASP A 128 -12.93 0.30 -4.67
N ALA A 129 -13.90 1.09 -4.28
CA ALA A 129 -14.80 1.77 -5.22
C ALA A 129 -15.04 3.20 -4.78
N GLY A 130 -15.35 4.06 -5.75
CA GLY A 130 -15.63 5.46 -5.48
C GLY A 130 -16.58 6.08 -6.50
N VAL A 131 -17.28 7.09 -6.04
CA VAL A 131 -18.17 7.90 -6.84
C VAL A 131 -17.85 9.38 -6.62
N GLN A 132 -17.95 10.16 -7.67
CA GLN A 132 -17.92 11.63 -7.60
C GLN A 132 -19.12 12.20 -8.37
N ILE A 133 -19.78 13.16 -7.75
CA ILE A 133 -20.94 13.86 -8.33
C ILE A 133 -20.63 15.35 -8.35
N TYR A 134 -20.74 15.94 -9.53
CA TYR A 134 -20.61 17.38 -9.76
C TYR A 134 -21.97 17.91 -10.17
N GLN A 135 -22.51 18.87 -9.42
CA GLN A 135 -23.82 19.48 -9.70
C GLN A 135 -23.75 20.99 -9.48
N GLY A 136 -23.74 21.75 -10.56
CA GLY A 136 -23.53 23.19 -10.50
C GLY A 136 -22.21 23.54 -9.81
N LYS A 137 -22.27 24.24 -8.67
CA LYS A 137 -21.08 24.60 -7.87
C LYS A 137 -20.68 23.52 -6.84
N TRP A 138 -21.51 22.49 -6.64
CA TRP A 138 -21.32 21.46 -5.63
C TRP A 138 -20.52 20.28 -6.18
N LYS A 139 -19.62 19.76 -5.35
CA LYS A 139 -18.84 18.56 -5.61
C LYS A 139 -18.94 17.62 -4.41
N PHE A 140 -19.44 16.43 -4.66
CA PHE A 140 -19.56 15.38 -3.65
C PHE A 140 -18.71 14.19 -4.07
N GLY A 141 -18.05 13.55 -3.09
CA GLY A 141 -17.28 12.34 -3.31
C GLY A 141 -17.47 11.36 -2.17
N ILE A 142 -17.68 10.09 -2.53
CA ILE A 142 -17.71 8.97 -1.60
C ILE A 142 -16.72 7.94 -2.11
N ALA A 143 -15.92 7.37 -1.22
CA ALA A 143 -15.03 6.26 -1.53
C ALA A 143 -15.09 5.22 -0.40
N GLY A 144 -15.30 3.98 -0.78
CA GLY A 144 -15.12 2.80 0.06
C GLY A 144 -13.78 2.16 -0.24
N ARG A 145 -12.99 1.91 0.79
CA ARG A 145 -11.71 1.18 0.70
C ARG A 145 -11.88 -0.20 1.29
N ASP A 146 -11.15 -1.16 0.71
CA ASP A 146 -11.19 -2.55 1.18
C ASP A 146 -12.61 -3.09 1.34
N ILE A 147 -13.50 -2.79 0.38
CA ILE A 147 -14.92 -3.16 0.41
C ILE A 147 -15.15 -4.68 0.43
N THR A 148 -14.14 -5.45 0.01
CA THR A 148 -14.15 -6.92 0.05
C THR A 148 -13.39 -7.49 1.25
N THR A 149 -12.96 -6.66 2.21
CA THR A 149 -11.87 -6.97 3.16
C THR A 149 -10.54 -7.20 2.44
N THR A 150 -9.41 -6.86 3.05
CA THR A 150 -8.11 -7.23 2.51
C THR A 150 -7.78 -8.64 2.99
N PHE A 151 -7.88 -9.64 2.09
CA PHE A 151 -7.44 -11.00 2.38
C PHE A 151 -5.92 -11.01 2.47
N ASN A 152 -5.38 -11.37 3.63
CA ASN A 152 -3.94 -11.47 3.86
C ASN A 152 -3.58 -12.93 4.18
N THR A 153 -2.63 -13.46 3.44
CA THR A 153 -2.03 -14.76 3.72
C THR A 153 -0.60 -14.56 4.21
N TRP A 154 -0.33 -14.95 5.44
CA TRP A 154 0.98 -14.87 6.05
C TRP A 154 1.74 -16.18 5.91
N SER A 155 3.04 -16.08 5.61
CA SER A 155 4.01 -17.16 5.67
C SER A 155 5.12 -16.76 6.63
N PHE A 156 5.37 -17.59 7.64
CA PHE A 156 6.41 -17.37 8.64
C PHE A 156 7.57 -18.33 8.41
N THR A 157 8.79 -17.80 8.53
CA THR A 157 10.03 -18.57 8.33
C THR A 157 10.95 -18.31 9.52
N PHE A 158 10.68 -19.00 10.64
CA PHE A 158 11.54 -18.96 11.81
C PHE A 158 12.44 -20.21 11.85
N THR A 159 13.69 -20.04 12.24
CA THR A 159 14.59 -21.14 12.60
C THR A 159 14.15 -21.76 13.94
N GLU A 160 14.55 -22.99 14.21
CA GLU A 160 14.21 -23.66 15.49
C GLU A 160 14.74 -22.87 16.70
N LYS A 161 15.93 -22.29 16.62
CA LYS A 161 16.46 -21.40 17.66
C LYS A 161 15.61 -20.15 17.88
N GLU A 162 15.14 -19.50 16.80
CA GLU A 162 14.26 -18.33 16.89
C GLU A 162 12.91 -18.67 17.53
N LYS A 163 12.35 -19.85 17.21
CA LYS A 163 11.12 -20.35 17.83
C LYS A 163 11.31 -20.62 19.32
N GLU A 164 12.41 -21.22 19.73
CA GLU A 164 12.73 -21.51 21.11
C GLU A 164 12.81 -20.24 21.96
N VAL A 165 13.55 -19.23 21.50
CA VAL A 165 13.65 -17.92 22.18
C VAL A 165 12.29 -17.24 22.28
N LEU A 166 11.49 -17.22 21.20
CA LEU A 166 10.16 -16.62 21.19
C LEU A 166 9.18 -17.38 22.11
N TYR A 167 9.31 -18.71 22.23
CA TYR A 167 8.49 -19.52 23.11
C TYR A 167 8.81 -19.25 24.60
N LEU A 168 10.08 -19.16 24.95
CA LEU A 168 10.52 -18.84 26.29
C LEU A 168 10.06 -17.46 26.75
N THR A 169 10.16 -16.45 25.85
CA THR A 169 9.74 -15.08 26.15
C THR A 169 8.23 -14.91 26.34
N ASN A 170 7.41 -15.79 25.75
CA ASN A 170 5.94 -15.72 25.89
C ASN A 170 5.39 -16.47 27.10
N ASN A 171 6.22 -17.22 27.82
CA ASN A 171 5.82 -18.02 29.00
C ASN A 171 6.36 -17.47 30.33
N GLU A 172 7.01 -16.32 30.32
CA GLU A 172 7.35 -15.52 31.51
C GLU A 172 6.34 -14.35 31.67
#